data_57673ddfb5baf079045912b3df149b1d
#
_entry.id   57673ddfb5baf079045912b3df149b1d
#
_cell.length_a   1.000
_cell.length_b   1.000
_cell.length_c   1.000
_cell.angle_alpha   90.00
_cell.angle_beta   90.00
_cell.angle_gamma   90.00
#
_symmetry.space_group_name_H-M   'P 1'
#
loop_
_entity.id
_entity.type
_entity.pdbx_description
1 polymer ?
#
loop_
_entity_poly.entity_id
_entity_poly.type
_entity_poly.pdbx_seq_one_letter_code
_entity_poly.pdbx_strand_id
1 'polypeptide(L)'
;MFRFFAGDVVTPTMSLFPSEPGARIRNGMRLQVLSSFLLLAAVALWIAAGSLSCSAQTKSSTTSQTGAEKSEQLPDAPESNSAGYVPVLSGAFAYVQGNAAGVTSLVPQIVPVLLVPMGHSLLLESRVEFTGFFQRESLPGAPFSGRFAGKVFKTVDYAQLDWLADSHAMFAAGRYILPFGLYSERLAPVWIRNLQDAPLTYAIGTHPYGAGDGFMIRGATACLPSANMQYSAYFSARDNTNQLQAVRAAGGDGSLFFPRPRLEMGLSYQRTLQGFQVNNEAAYVSWQPRQVNLDLKAEYDRNHYGHGYWIEAAHMPQSFFVAPDFFRHVQIVGRIEQDFVRNGGRNGLPTADETRPEVGMNYLIHDDWRLLSSYGRLFSSNGNSNTWNWGFTYRFVWPLWPGKKG
;
A
#
# COMPACT_ATOMS: atom_id res chain seq x y z
N MET A 1 -19.00 -16.05 17.09
CA MET A 1 -19.45 -17.42 16.88
C MET A 1 -19.92 -17.53 15.42
N PHE A 2 -18.99 -17.73 14.49
CA PHE A 2 -19.31 -18.02 13.10
C PHE A 2 -18.65 -19.34 12.75
N ARG A 3 -19.47 -20.41 12.74
CA ARG A 3 -19.10 -21.68 12.14
C ARG A 3 -19.29 -21.56 10.65
N PHE A 4 -18.22 -21.70 9.88
CA PHE A 4 -18.29 -22.02 8.47
C PHE A 4 -18.80 -23.45 8.33
N PHE A 5 -19.87 -23.63 7.58
CA PHE A 5 -20.37 -24.95 7.19
C PHE A 5 -19.30 -25.56 6.25
N ALA A 6 -18.63 -26.58 6.74
CA ALA A 6 -17.90 -27.53 5.91
C ALA A 6 -18.93 -28.54 5.40
N GLY A 7 -19.18 -28.50 4.09
CA GLY A 7 -19.90 -29.58 3.41
C GLY A 7 -18.96 -30.76 3.25
N ASP A 8 -19.42 -31.91 3.71
CA ASP A 8 -18.73 -33.21 3.58
C ASP A 8 -18.52 -33.54 2.10
N VAL A 9 -17.25 -33.60 1.68
CA VAL A 9 -16.83 -34.23 0.42
C VAL A 9 -16.17 -35.55 0.77
N VAL A 10 -16.84 -36.62 0.39
CA VAL A 10 -16.40 -37.99 0.46
C VAL A 10 -15.10 -38.15 -0.34
N THR A 11 -14.03 -38.56 0.34
CA THR A 11 -12.76 -38.94 -0.25
C THR A 11 -12.77 -40.41 -0.67
N PRO A 12 -12.33 -40.75 -1.89
CA PRO A 12 -11.82 -42.11 -2.15
C PRO A 12 -10.32 -42.16 -1.88
N THR A 13 -9.93 -42.98 -0.95
CA THR A 13 -8.56 -43.43 -0.71
C THR A 13 -8.02 -44.15 -1.94
N MET A 14 -6.90 -43.69 -2.47
CA MET A 14 -5.99 -44.52 -3.26
C MET A 14 -4.55 -44.15 -2.95
N SER A 15 -3.88 -45.06 -2.28
CA SER A 15 -2.44 -45.10 -2.06
C SER A 15 -1.71 -45.47 -3.34
N LEU A 16 -0.68 -44.71 -3.70
CA LEU A 16 0.48 -45.21 -4.45
C LEU A 16 1.57 -44.13 -4.41
N PHE A 17 2.64 -44.41 -3.71
CA PHE A 17 3.90 -43.67 -3.77
C PHE A 17 4.57 -43.89 -5.12
N PRO A 18 5.24 -42.83 -5.68
CA PRO A 18 6.63 -43.02 -6.01
C PRO A 18 7.54 -41.88 -5.56
N SER A 19 8.71 -42.28 -5.23
CA SER A 19 10.01 -41.67 -4.96
C SER A 19 10.30 -40.30 -5.55
N GLU A 20 10.86 -39.42 -4.71
CA GLU A 20 11.41 -38.08 -5.02
C GLU A 20 12.55 -38.12 -6.06
N PRO A 21 12.53 -37.13 -6.97
CA PRO A 21 13.75 -36.43 -7.32
C PRO A 21 13.49 -34.91 -7.44
N GLY A 22 13.62 -34.16 -6.38
CA GLY A 22 13.31 -32.74 -6.41
C GLY A 22 14.29 -31.81 -5.69
N ALA A 23 15.33 -32.34 -5.06
CA ALA A 23 16.19 -31.53 -4.17
C ALA A 23 17.25 -30.66 -4.88
N ARG A 24 17.56 -30.90 -6.15
CA ARG A 24 18.64 -30.16 -6.86
C ARG A 24 18.23 -28.87 -7.58
N ILE A 25 16.96 -28.69 -7.90
CA ILE A 25 16.48 -27.50 -8.63
C ILE A 25 16.24 -26.31 -7.68
N ARG A 26 15.93 -26.56 -6.41
CA ARG A 26 15.64 -25.51 -5.41
C ARG A 26 16.82 -24.59 -5.08
N ASN A 27 18.06 -25.06 -5.17
CA ASN A 27 19.25 -24.24 -4.80
C ASN A 27 19.69 -23.27 -5.89
N GLY A 28 19.46 -23.57 -7.16
CA GLY A 28 19.81 -22.68 -8.27
C GLY A 28 18.93 -21.42 -8.34
N MET A 29 17.64 -21.58 -8.04
CA MET A 29 16.69 -20.47 -8.09
C MET A 29 16.85 -19.48 -6.93
N ARG A 30 17.28 -19.97 -5.75
CA ARG A 30 17.59 -19.11 -4.58
C ARG A 30 18.76 -18.17 -4.82
N LEU A 31 19.78 -18.63 -5.54
CA LEU A 31 20.92 -17.78 -5.89
C LEU A 31 20.55 -16.70 -6.91
N GLN A 32 19.68 -16.99 -7.87
CA GLN A 32 19.24 -16.02 -8.89
C GLN A 32 18.39 -14.89 -8.32
N VAL A 33 17.48 -15.19 -7.40
CA VAL A 33 16.63 -14.15 -6.76
C VAL A 33 17.45 -13.27 -5.85
N LEU A 34 18.37 -13.83 -5.06
CA LEU A 34 19.28 -13.04 -4.23
C LEU A 34 20.22 -12.17 -5.07
N SER A 35 20.72 -12.70 -6.20
CA SER A 35 21.57 -11.93 -7.13
C SER A 35 20.80 -10.80 -7.80
N SER A 36 19.53 -10.99 -8.14
CA SER A 36 18.68 -9.94 -8.74
C SER A 36 18.37 -8.82 -7.74
N PHE A 37 18.13 -9.16 -6.47
CA PHE A 37 17.92 -8.16 -5.41
C PHE A 37 19.20 -7.39 -5.07
N LEU A 38 20.33 -8.08 -4.99
CA LEU A 38 21.64 -7.46 -4.81
C LEU A 38 22.01 -6.57 -6.00
N LEU A 39 21.62 -6.96 -7.22
CA LEU A 39 21.83 -6.15 -8.43
C LEU A 39 20.96 -4.89 -8.41
N LEU A 40 19.69 -5.00 -8.02
CA LEU A 40 18.77 -3.85 -7.87
C LEU A 40 19.23 -2.90 -6.75
N ALA A 41 19.66 -3.44 -5.62
CA ALA A 41 20.23 -2.66 -4.52
C ALA A 41 21.55 -2.00 -4.93
N ALA A 42 22.41 -2.72 -5.67
CA ALA A 42 23.67 -2.20 -6.19
C ALA A 42 23.44 -1.12 -7.25
N VAL A 43 22.47 -1.28 -8.14
CA VAL A 43 22.07 -0.27 -9.13
C VAL A 43 21.49 0.97 -8.44
N ALA A 44 20.65 0.81 -7.43
CA ALA A 44 20.13 1.92 -6.63
C ALA A 44 21.26 2.65 -5.86
N LEU A 45 22.21 1.91 -5.30
CA LEU A 45 23.39 2.47 -4.64
C LEU A 45 24.33 3.16 -5.64
N TRP A 46 24.51 2.59 -6.83
CA TRP A 46 25.37 3.15 -7.88
C TRP A 46 24.78 4.44 -8.48
N ILE A 47 23.44 4.50 -8.67
CA ILE A 47 22.72 5.72 -9.08
C ILE A 47 22.81 6.79 -7.98
N ALA A 48 22.68 6.40 -6.71
CA ALA A 48 22.86 7.32 -5.58
C ALA A 48 24.30 7.84 -5.46
N ALA A 49 25.32 6.99 -5.69
CA ALA A 49 26.74 7.37 -5.68
C ALA A 49 27.11 8.22 -6.92
N GLY A 50 26.56 7.93 -8.09
CA GLY A 50 26.77 8.71 -9.31
C GLY A 50 26.26 10.14 -9.22
N SER A 51 25.20 10.39 -8.45
CA SER A 51 24.67 11.73 -8.21
C SER A 51 25.53 12.57 -7.25
N LEU A 52 26.41 11.94 -6.48
CA LEU A 52 27.37 12.62 -5.59
C LEU A 52 28.62 13.14 -6.32
N SER A 53 28.94 12.59 -7.49
CA SER A 53 30.15 12.95 -8.24
C SER A 53 29.99 14.18 -9.15
N CYS A 54 28.79 14.73 -9.33
CA CYS A 54 28.53 15.83 -10.26
C CYS A 54 28.50 17.23 -9.63
N SER A 55 28.86 17.38 -8.36
CA SER A 55 28.77 18.67 -7.64
C SER A 55 30.12 19.36 -7.36
N ALA A 56 31.22 18.91 -7.95
CA ALA A 56 32.54 19.47 -7.66
C ALA A 56 33.18 20.11 -8.89
N GLN A 57 32.50 21.05 -9.58
CA GLN A 57 33.17 22.07 -10.40
C GLN A 57 32.20 23.19 -10.77
N THR A 58 32.10 24.20 -9.93
CA THR A 58 31.71 25.54 -10.42
C THR A 58 32.70 26.53 -9.85
N LYS A 59 33.65 26.91 -10.69
CA LYS A 59 34.55 28.03 -10.46
C LYS A 59 33.72 29.32 -10.38
N SER A 60 33.99 30.06 -9.32
CA SER A 60 33.59 31.45 -9.15
C SER A 60 34.07 32.30 -10.34
N SER A 61 33.15 32.94 -11.03
CA SER A 61 33.42 34.16 -11.77
C SER A 61 32.48 35.23 -11.22
N THR A 62 33.08 36.13 -10.45
CA THR A 62 32.53 37.40 -9.98
C THR A 62 32.27 38.26 -11.19
N THR A 63 31.03 38.56 -11.51
CA THR A 63 30.68 39.70 -12.32
C THR A 63 29.50 40.40 -11.65
N SER A 64 29.80 41.59 -11.13
CA SER A 64 28.86 42.52 -10.57
C SER A 64 27.85 42.96 -11.65
N GLN A 65 26.59 42.64 -11.49
CA GLN A 65 25.52 43.37 -12.13
C GLN A 65 24.45 43.72 -11.09
N THR A 66 24.44 45.00 -10.79
CA THR A 66 23.40 45.74 -10.05
C THR A 66 22.11 45.67 -10.86
N GLY A 67 21.22 44.81 -10.45
CA GLY A 67 19.84 44.76 -10.91
C GLY A 67 18.99 44.46 -9.69
N ALA A 68 18.24 45.50 -9.27
CA ALA A 68 17.28 45.38 -8.18
C ALA A 68 16.19 44.39 -8.60
N GLU A 69 16.38 43.15 -8.30
CA GLU A 69 15.34 42.12 -8.36
C GLU A 69 14.40 42.38 -7.18
N LYS A 70 13.23 42.94 -7.53
CA LYS A 70 12.11 43.08 -6.61
C LYS A 70 11.81 41.70 -6.07
N SER A 71 12.23 41.39 -4.85
CA SER A 71 11.78 40.18 -4.15
C SER A 71 10.26 40.29 -4.11
N GLU A 72 9.62 39.42 -4.86
CA GLU A 72 8.20 39.16 -4.74
C GLU A 72 8.00 38.62 -3.33
N GLN A 73 7.69 39.50 -2.40
CA GLN A 73 7.24 39.12 -1.06
C GLN A 73 6.04 38.22 -1.30
N LEU A 74 6.19 36.91 -0.99
CA LEU A 74 5.02 36.11 -0.78
C LEU A 74 4.08 36.92 0.12
N PRO A 75 2.80 37.04 -0.24
CA PRO A 75 1.85 37.74 0.59
C PRO A 75 1.97 37.14 2.00
N ASP A 76 2.23 38.03 2.97
CA ASP A 76 2.26 37.64 4.38
C ASP A 76 1.07 36.77 4.66
N ALA A 77 1.31 35.54 5.08
CA ALA A 77 0.23 34.65 5.46
C ALA A 77 -0.60 35.42 6.50
N PRO A 78 -1.90 35.59 6.29
CA PRO A 78 -2.70 36.37 7.20
C PRO A 78 -2.43 35.83 8.60
N GLU A 79 -1.99 36.69 9.52
CA GLU A 79 -1.91 36.42 10.94
C GLU A 79 -3.30 35.97 11.41
N SER A 80 -3.60 34.71 11.26
CA SER A 80 -4.87 34.15 11.69
C SER A 80 -4.83 33.94 13.20
N ASN A 81 -5.03 35.01 13.94
CA ASN A 81 -5.27 35.01 15.38
C ASN A 81 -6.54 34.25 15.81
N SER A 82 -7.15 33.49 14.89
CA SER A 82 -8.28 32.62 15.16
C SER A 82 -8.52 31.61 14.04
N ALA A 83 -7.48 30.95 13.54
CA ALA A 83 -7.70 29.73 12.79
C ALA A 83 -8.33 28.72 13.77
N GLY A 84 -9.62 28.85 13.94
CA GLY A 84 -10.42 27.91 14.70
C GLY A 84 -10.13 26.54 14.12
N TYR A 85 -9.79 25.60 14.99
CA TYR A 85 -9.53 24.21 14.63
C TYR A 85 -10.78 23.63 13.99
N VAL A 86 -10.79 23.62 12.65
CA VAL A 86 -11.96 23.22 11.87
C VAL A 86 -11.88 21.71 11.68
N PRO A 87 -12.83 20.93 12.22
CA PRO A 87 -12.93 19.53 11.92
C PRO A 87 -13.14 19.32 10.41
N VAL A 88 -12.48 18.29 9.87
CA VAL A 88 -12.53 17.95 8.45
C VAL A 88 -13.10 16.54 8.31
N LEU A 89 -14.14 16.41 7.50
CA LEU A 89 -14.62 15.14 6.99
C LEU A 89 -14.01 14.93 5.60
N SER A 90 -13.14 13.97 5.50
CA SER A 90 -12.52 13.54 4.25
C SER A 90 -12.92 12.11 3.95
N GLY A 91 -12.46 11.58 2.83
CA GLY A 91 -12.63 10.16 2.51
C GLY A 91 -12.79 9.90 1.03
N ALA A 92 -13.33 8.72 0.73
CA ALA A 92 -13.56 8.34 -0.65
C ALA A 92 -14.80 7.46 -0.82
N PHE A 93 -15.35 7.52 -2.03
CA PHE A 93 -16.23 6.51 -2.60
C PHE A 93 -15.44 5.73 -3.64
N ALA A 94 -15.62 4.43 -3.66
CA ALA A 94 -15.05 3.58 -4.68
C ALA A 94 -16.06 2.52 -5.14
N TYR A 95 -15.95 2.14 -6.38
CA TYR A 95 -16.64 0.99 -6.93
C TYR A 95 -15.65 0.21 -7.78
N VAL A 96 -15.52 -1.06 -7.49
CA VAL A 96 -14.69 -1.98 -8.27
C VAL A 96 -15.53 -3.17 -8.68
N GLN A 97 -15.52 -3.50 -9.95
CA GLN A 97 -16.02 -4.76 -10.47
C GLN A 97 -14.85 -5.63 -10.88
N GLY A 98 -14.77 -6.82 -10.31
CA GLY A 98 -13.76 -7.82 -10.63
C GLY A 98 -14.39 -9.04 -11.29
N ASN A 99 -13.64 -9.66 -12.21
CA ASN A 99 -13.97 -10.96 -12.80
C ASN A 99 -12.74 -11.86 -12.68
N ALA A 100 -12.88 -12.94 -11.95
CA ALA A 100 -11.82 -13.92 -11.76
C ALA A 100 -12.41 -15.33 -11.74
N ALA A 101 -11.80 -16.26 -12.47
CA ALA A 101 -12.18 -17.68 -12.50
C ALA A 101 -13.70 -17.92 -12.71
N GLY A 102 -14.36 -17.12 -13.54
CA GLY A 102 -15.80 -17.24 -13.79
C GLY A 102 -16.71 -16.60 -12.74
N VAL A 103 -16.15 -15.99 -11.70
CA VAL A 103 -16.90 -15.27 -10.67
C VAL A 103 -16.82 -13.76 -10.95
N THR A 104 -17.95 -13.11 -10.97
CA THR A 104 -18.04 -11.63 -11.01
C THR A 104 -18.27 -11.12 -9.60
N SER A 105 -17.42 -10.21 -9.16
CA SER A 105 -17.54 -9.52 -7.87
C SER A 105 -17.80 -8.03 -8.06
N LEU A 106 -18.67 -7.47 -7.22
CA LEU A 106 -18.94 -6.03 -7.13
C LEU A 106 -18.55 -5.57 -5.72
N VAL A 107 -17.69 -4.57 -5.65
CA VAL A 107 -17.12 -4.07 -4.39
C VAL A 107 -17.32 -2.55 -4.29
N PRO A 108 -18.56 -2.09 -3.95
CA PRO A 108 -18.76 -0.69 -3.57
C PRO A 108 -18.17 -0.43 -2.19
N GLN A 109 -17.49 0.71 -2.05
CA GLN A 109 -16.84 1.14 -0.81
C GLN A 109 -17.16 2.60 -0.50
N ILE A 110 -17.37 2.88 0.79
CA ILE A 110 -17.47 4.24 1.34
C ILE A 110 -16.53 4.29 2.55
N VAL A 111 -15.58 5.20 2.52
CA VAL A 111 -14.54 5.28 3.54
C VAL A 111 -14.42 6.70 4.07
N PRO A 112 -15.28 7.12 5.02
CA PRO A 112 -15.15 8.40 5.68
C PRO A 112 -13.96 8.44 6.63
N VAL A 113 -13.27 9.57 6.64
CA VAL A 113 -12.17 9.93 7.53
C VAL A 113 -12.54 11.20 8.26
N LEU A 114 -12.56 11.16 9.58
CA LEU A 114 -12.81 12.32 10.42
C LEU A 114 -11.50 12.77 11.06
N LEU A 115 -11.15 14.04 10.88
CA LEU A 115 -10.00 14.71 11.48
C LEU A 115 -10.50 15.85 12.37
N VAL A 116 -10.22 15.77 13.67
CA VAL A 116 -10.64 16.79 14.65
C VAL A 116 -9.40 17.33 15.37
N PRO A 117 -8.87 18.48 14.94
CA PRO A 117 -7.78 19.11 15.67
C PRO A 117 -8.29 19.64 17.02
N MET A 118 -7.54 19.35 18.08
CA MET A 118 -7.86 19.76 19.47
C MET A 118 -6.67 20.53 20.04
N GLY A 119 -6.67 21.83 19.88
CA GLY A 119 -5.52 22.67 20.25
C GLY A 119 -4.34 22.50 19.27
N HIS A 120 -3.13 22.91 19.69
CA HIS A 120 -1.96 22.96 18.83
C HIS A 120 -1.22 21.62 18.66
N SER A 121 -1.46 20.68 19.57
CA SER A 121 -0.66 19.45 19.67
C SER A 121 -1.48 18.15 19.65
N LEU A 122 -2.81 18.23 19.67
CA LEU A 122 -3.66 17.04 19.68
C LEU A 122 -4.51 16.96 18.43
N LEU A 123 -4.63 15.76 17.88
CA LEU A 123 -5.48 15.44 16.73
C LEU A 123 -6.23 14.14 17.02
N LEU A 124 -7.55 14.16 16.90
CA LEU A 124 -8.36 12.95 16.86
C LEU A 124 -8.56 12.56 15.41
N GLU A 125 -8.15 11.35 15.06
CA GLU A 125 -8.34 10.78 13.74
C GLU A 125 -9.19 9.52 13.79
N SER A 126 -10.08 9.37 12.82
CA SER A 126 -10.90 8.17 12.69
C SER A 126 -11.18 7.86 11.24
N ARG A 127 -11.05 6.59 10.85
CA ARG A 127 -11.45 6.06 9.55
C ARG A 127 -12.31 4.83 9.72
N VAL A 128 -13.48 4.86 9.11
CA VAL A 128 -14.38 3.73 9.05
C VAL A 128 -14.56 3.33 7.61
N GLU A 129 -14.52 2.04 7.32
CA GLU A 129 -14.75 1.49 6.00
C GLU A 129 -16.07 0.71 5.97
N PHE A 130 -16.90 1.01 4.99
CA PHE A 130 -18.10 0.26 4.62
C PHE A 130 -17.87 -0.35 3.25
N THR A 131 -17.65 -1.66 3.21
CA THR A 131 -17.36 -2.39 1.97
C THR A 131 -18.46 -3.39 1.69
N GLY A 132 -19.19 -3.18 0.60
CA GLY A 132 -20.07 -4.18 0.03
C GLY A 132 -19.23 -5.21 -0.75
N PHE A 133 -19.50 -6.48 -0.54
CA PHE A 133 -18.92 -7.55 -1.32
C PHE A 133 -20.03 -8.45 -1.84
N PHE A 134 -20.32 -8.35 -3.14
CA PHE A 134 -21.38 -9.08 -3.82
C PHE A 134 -20.78 -9.91 -4.95
N GLN A 135 -21.10 -11.18 -4.98
CA GLN A 135 -20.60 -12.12 -5.98
C GLN A 135 -21.72 -12.77 -6.74
N ARG A 136 -21.44 -13.08 -8.00
CA ARG A 136 -22.27 -13.88 -8.88
C ARG A 136 -21.39 -14.87 -9.63
N GLU A 137 -21.71 -16.15 -9.53
CA GLU A 137 -21.08 -17.17 -10.33
C GLU A 137 -21.69 -17.16 -11.74
N SER A 138 -20.85 -17.22 -12.77
CA SER A 138 -21.26 -17.37 -14.15
C SER A 138 -21.47 -18.86 -14.44
N LEU A 139 -22.69 -19.24 -14.81
CA LEU A 139 -22.97 -20.61 -15.23
C LEU A 139 -22.42 -20.85 -16.64
N PRO A 140 -21.86 -22.05 -16.94
CA PRO A 140 -21.42 -22.42 -18.27
C PRO A 140 -22.58 -22.23 -19.28
N GLY A 141 -22.35 -21.49 -20.36
CA GLY A 141 -23.35 -21.18 -21.37
C GLY A 141 -24.34 -20.06 -21.03
N ALA A 142 -24.30 -19.51 -19.82
CA ALA A 142 -25.16 -18.41 -19.40
C ALA A 142 -24.37 -17.37 -18.54
N PRO A 143 -23.41 -16.63 -19.11
CA PRO A 143 -22.46 -15.80 -18.37
C PRO A 143 -23.10 -14.65 -17.57
N PHE A 144 -24.34 -14.30 -17.82
CA PHE A 144 -25.06 -13.24 -17.10
C PHE A 144 -26.24 -13.75 -16.27
N SER A 145 -26.36 -15.08 -16.11
CA SER A 145 -27.40 -15.68 -15.27
C SER A 145 -26.95 -15.76 -13.81
N GLY A 146 -27.91 -15.64 -12.92
CA GLY A 146 -27.68 -15.73 -11.48
C GLY A 146 -27.88 -14.39 -10.75
N ARG A 147 -28.18 -14.46 -9.47
CA ARG A 147 -28.35 -13.29 -8.59
C ARG A 147 -27.06 -12.98 -7.87
N PHE A 148 -26.77 -11.71 -7.69
CA PHE A 148 -25.70 -11.31 -6.80
C PHE A 148 -26.07 -11.65 -5.34
N ALA A 149 -25.19 -12.36 -4.65
CA ALA A 149 -25.27 -12.61 -3.23
C ALA A 149 -24.07 -11.98 -2.53
N GLY A 150 -24.27 -11.40 -1.38
CA GLY A 150 -23.17 -10.74 -0.69
C GLY A 150 -23.54 -10.12 0.64
N LYS A 151 -22.58 -9.42 1.22
CA LYS A 151 -22.68 -8.76 2.52
C LYS A 151 -21.99 -7.40 2.49
N VAL A 152 -22.42 -6.53 3.41
CA VAL A 152 -21.72 -5.28 3.71
C VAL A 152 -20.91 -5.49 4.98
N PHE A 153 -19.62 -5.27 4.88
CA PHE A 153 -18.68 -5.28 5.99
C PHE A 153 -18.49 -3.87 6.51
N LYS A 154 -18.34 -3.75 7.82
CA LYS A 154 -18.03 -2.50 8.51
C LYS A 154 -16.74 -2.71 9.26
N THR A 155 -15.76 -1.90 9.00
CA THR A 155 -14.44 -1.99 9.64
C THR A 155 -14.07 -0.61 10.18
N VAL A 156 -13.59 -0.57 11.41
CA VAL A 156 -12.91 0.61 11.94
C VAL A 156 -11.43 0.40 11.71
N ASP A 157 -10.88 1.07 10.72
CA ASP A 157 -9.48 0.91 10.36
C ASP A 157 -8.59 1.57 11.41
N TYR A 158 -8.93 2.79 11.80
CA TYR A 158 -8.31 3.47 12.93
C TYR A 158 -9.29 4.42 13.63
N ALA A 159 -9.05 4.63 14.92
CA ALA A 159 -9.66 5.62 15.76
C ALA A 159 -8.64 5.93 16.87
N GLN A 160 -7.86 6.98 16.69
CA GLN A 160 -6.69 7.28 17.49
C GLN A 160 -6.62 8.74 17.90
N LEU A 161 -5.99 8.97 19.03
CA LEU A 161 -5.60 10.28 19.50
C LEU A 161 -4.09 10.44 19.28
N ASP A 162 -3.71 11.42 18.49
CA ASP A 162 -2.35 11.77 18.20
C ASP A 162 -1.93 12.97 19.02
N TRP A 163 -0.80 12.85 19.70
CA TRP A 163 -0.17 13.91 20.44
C TRP A 163 1.19 14.24 19.84
N LEU A 164 1.27 15.42 19.23
CA LEU A 164 2.50 15.99 18.72
C LEU A 164 3.31 16.54 19.91
N ALA A 165 4.27 15.75 20.40
CA ALA A 165 5.09 16.15 21.53
C ALA A 165 6.12 17.22 21.14
N ASP A 166 6.75 17.04 19.97
CA ASP A 166 7.64 18.01 19.34
C ASP A 166 7.66 17.83 17.82
N SER A 167 8.54 18.54 17.12
CA SER A 167 8.67 18.44 15.65
C SER A 167 9.21 17.08 15.16
N HIS A 168 9.72 16.24 16.05
CA HIS A 168 10.36 14.97 15.70
C HIS A 168 9.57 13.76 16.21
N ALA A 169 8.68 13.93 17.19
CA ALA A 169 7.99 12.83 17.84
C ALA A 169 6.50 13.09 18.01
N MET A 170 5.70 12.12 17.59
CA MET A 170 4.27 12.05 17.79
C MET A 170 3.91 10.73 18.46
N PHE A 171 3.05 10.80 19.47
CA PHE A 171 2.52 9.63 20.15
C PHE A 171 1.07 9.43 19.71
N ALA A 172 0.73 8.21 19.29
CA ALA A 172 -0.63 7.82 18.99
C ALA A 172 -1.13 6.80 20.00
N ALA A 173 -2.37 6.95 20.43
CA ALA A 173 -3.05 6.02 21.33
C ALA A 173 -4.44 5.71 20.82
N GLY A 174 -4.84 4.45 20.90
CA GLY A 174 -6.13 3.97 20.41
C GLY A 174 -5.98 2.85 19.41
N ARG A 175 -6.88 2.84 18.41
CA ARG A 175 -6.81 1.94 17.27
C ARG A 175 -6.07 2.58 16.12
N TYR A 176 -5.05 1.93 15.63
CA TYR A 176 -4.24 2.41 14.50
C TYR A 176 -3.93 1.29 13.52
N ILE A 177 -3.65 1.62 12.28
CA ILE A 177 -3.12 0.67 11.30
C ILE A 177 -1.68 0.34 11.70
N LEU A 178 -1.35 -0.94 11.74
CA LEU A 178 0.01 -1.40 12.06
C LEU A 178 0.96 -0.95 10.95
N PRO A 179 1.94 -0.07 11.24
CA PRO A 179 2.92 0.35 10.25
C PRO A 179 3.87 -0.80 9.95
N PHE A 180 3.68 -1.41 8.79
CA PHE A 180 4.50 -2.51 8.31
C PHE A 180 4.55 -2.47 6.78
N GLY A 181 5.75 -2.41 6.21
CA GLY A 181 5.96 -2.31 4.78
C GLY A 181 5.42 -1.02 4.15
N LEU A 182 5.43 -0.99 2.84
CA LEU A 182 4.94 0.14 2.07
C LEU A 182 3.41 0.10 1.88
N TYR A 183 2.86 -1.10 1.78
CA TYR A 183 1.45 -1.25 1.39
C TYR A 183 0.48 -0.98 2.55
N SER A 184 0.73 -1.46 3.76
CA SER A 184 -0.20 -1.44 4.90
C SER A 184 -0.86 -0.10 5.15
N GLU A 185 -0.05 0.87 5.49
CA GLU A 185 -0.53 2.19 5.90
C GLU A 185 -0.76 3.10 4.69
N ARG A 186 0.11 3.01 3.68
CA ARG A 186 0.21 4.01 2.62
C ARG A 186 -0.59 3.68 1.37
N LEU A 187 -0.71 2.40 0.99
CA LEU A 187 -1.30 1.98 -0.28
C LEU A 187 -2.60 1.18 -0.14
N ALA A 188 -2.95 0.71 1.07
CA ALA A 188 -4.15 -0.08 1.27
C ALA A 188 -5.45 0.61 0.82
N PRO A 189 -5.64 1.94 1.00
CA PRO A 189 -6.85 2.60 0.53
C PRO A 189 -6.98 2.56 -1.00
N VAL A 190 -8.14 2.14 -1.50
CA VAL A 190 -8.40 1.94 -2.94
C VAL A 190 -8.21 3.19 -3.79
N TRP A 191 -8.36 4.38 -3.22
CA TRP A 191 -8.18 5.65 -3.94
C TRP A 191 -6.71 6.11 -4.04
N ILE A 192 -5.78 5.44 -3.36
CA ILE A 192 -4.35 5.76 -3.41
C ILE A 192 -3.60 4.78 -4.32
N ARG A 193 -3.94 3.49 -4.25
CA ARG A 193 -3.26 2.46 -5.03
C ARG A 193 -3.49 2.60 -6.53
N ASN A 194 -2.52 2.17 -7.31
CA ASN A 194 -2.59 2.26 -8.76
C ASN A 194 -3.36 1.11 -9.41
N LEU A 195 -3.39 -0.07 -8.78
CA LEU A 195 -4.14 -1.25 -9.22
C LEU A 195 -5.22 -1.60 -8.20
N GLN A 196 -6.31 -2.21 -8.65
CA GLN A 196 -7.45 -2.54 -7.81
C GLN A 196 -7.14 -3.67 -6.84
N ASP A 197 -6.39 -4.66 -7.30
CA ASP A 197 -6.00 -5.79 -6.48
C ASP A 197 -4.87 -5.45 -5.50
N ALA A 198 -4.94 -5.97 -4.29
CA ALA A 198 -3.81 -5.94 -3.38
C ALA A 198 -2.69 -6.86 -3.90
N PRO A 199 -1.41 -6.60 -3.56
CA PRO A 199 -0.33 -7.52 -3.85
C PRO A 199 -0.59 -8.92 -3.28
N LEU A 200 -0.04 -9.97 -3.91
CA LEU A 200 -0.23 -11.36 -3.48
C LEU A 200 0.22 -11.57 -2.04
N THR A 201 1.38 -11.03 -1.65
CA THR A 201 1.89 -11.12 -0.28
C THR A 201 0.88 -10.65 0.76
N TYR A 202 0.07 -9.66 0.40
CA TYR A 202 -1.01 -9.10 1.21
C TYR A 202 -2.25 -9.97 1.24
N ALA A 203 -2.67 -10.42 0.07
CA ALA A 203 -3.88 -11.22 -0.08
C ALA A 203 -3.73 -12.60 0.57
N ILE A 204 -2.51 -13.12 0.67
CA ILE A 204 -2.21 -14.48 1.07
C ILE A 204 -1.64 -14.61 2.49
N GLY A 205 -1.49 -13.49 3.20
CA GLY A 205 -1.12 -13.51 4.62
C GLY A 205 0.37 -13.70 4.90
N THR A 206 1.25 -13.57 3.91
CA THR A 206 2.69 -13.41 4.14
C THR A 206 3.01 -12.04 4.70
N HIS A 207 2.19 -11.06 4.38
CA HIS A 207 2.28 -9.71 4.92
C HIS A 207 1.29 -9.54 6.09
N PRO A 208 1.70 -9.04 7.26
CA PRO A 208 0.81 -8.78 8.37
C PRO A 208 -0.03 -7.53 8.06
N TYR A 209 -1.30 -7.75 7.84
CA TYR A 209 -2.27 -6.68 7.65
C TYR A 209 -3.21 -6.59 8.84
N GLY A 210 -3.53 -5.37 9.26
CA GLY A 210 -4.55 -5.18 10.27
C GLY A 210 -4.37 -3.91 11.09
N ALA A 211 -5.27 -3.75 12.05
CA ALA A 211 -5.23 -2.69 13.04
C ALA A 211 -4.71 -3.23 14.37
N GLY A 212 -4.05 -2.36 15.13
CA GLY A 212 -3.65 -2.61 16.51
C GLY A 212 -4.40 -1.68 17.46
N ASP A 213 -4.75 -2.18 18.66
CA ASP A 213 -5.32 -1.37 19.73
C ASP A 213 -4.25 -1.19 20.81
N GLY A 214 -3.67 0.01 20.94
CA GLY A 214 -2.54 0.24 21.86
C GLY A 214 -1.89 1.60 21.70
N PHE A 215 -0.56 1.59 21.63
CA PHE A 215 0.26 2.79 21.57
C PHE A 215 1.28 2.70 20.45
N MET A 216 1.55 3.83 19.82
CA MET A 216 2.55 3.99 18.80
C MET A 216 3.32 5.29 19.01
N ILE A 217 4.63 5.26 18.79
CA ILE A 217 5.44 6.45 18.60
C ILE A 217 5.89 6.47 17.15
N ARG A 218 5.81 7.63 16.51
CA ARG A 218 6.37 7.86 15.18
C ARG A 218 6.97 9.25 15.07
N GLY A 219 7.89 9.40 14.12
CA GLY A 219 8.50 10.69 13.89
C GLY A 219 9.39 10.72 12.67
N ALA A 220 9.96 11.89 12.43
CA ALA A 220 10.91 12.11 11.37
C ALA A 220 12.03 13.03 11.86
N THR A 221 13.25 12.77 11.42
CA THR A 221 14.41 13.60 11.74
C THR A 221 15.35 13.68 10.55
N ALA A 222 16.05 14.80 10.41
CA ALA A 222 17.14 14.91 9.47
C ALA A 222 18.37 14.19 10.05
N CYS A 223 18.69 13.02 9.51
CA CYS A 223 19.83 12.24 9.99
C CYS A 223 21.12 12.53 9.22
N LEU A 224 21.00 13.00 7.97
CA LEU A 224 22.10 13.41 7.09
C LEU A 224 21.70 14.69 6.34
N PRO A 225 22.67 15.49 5.87
CA PRO A 225 22.36 16.69 5.07
C PRO A 225 21.54 16.41 3.80
N SER A 226 21.53 15.17 3.33
CA SER A 226 20.84 14.73 2.11
C SER A 226 19.74 13.71 2.35
N ALA A 227 19.47 13.32 3.62
CA ALA A 227 18.48 12.28 3.92
C ALA A 227 17.73 12.56 5.22
N ASN A 228 16.42 12.31 5.17
CA ASN A 228 15.54 12.32 6.31
C ASN A 228 15.22 10.88 6.71
N MET A 229 15.31 10.60 8.00
CA MET A 229 14.91 9.33 8.58
C MET A 229 13.48 9.45 9.10
N GLN A 230 12.62 8.50 8.77
CA GLN A 230 11.31 8.31 9.39
C GLN A 230 11.37 7.04 10.23
N TYR A 231 10.63 7.03 11.32
CA TYR A 231 10.57 5.88 12.20
C TYR A 231 9.20 5.74 12.86
N SER A 232 8.83 4.51 13.14
CA SER A 232 7.71 4.17 14.01
C SER A 232 8.03 2.95 14.86
N ALA A 233 7.49 2.92 16.08
CA ALA A 233 7.48 1.75 16.93
C ALA A 233 6.15 1.65 17.64
N TYR A 234 5.62 0.44 17.78
CA TYR A 234 4.28 0.24 18.29
C TYR A 234 4.14 -1.02 19.15
N PHE A 235 3.14 -0.98 20.01
CA PHE A 235 2.69 -2.10 20.80
C PHE A 235 1.16 -2.15 20.79
N SER A 236 0.61 -3.19 20.18
CA SER A 236 -0.82 -3.51 20.22
C SER A 236 -1.08 -4.49 21.35
N ALA A 237 -1.77 -4.02 22.39
CA ALA A 237 -2.02 -4.78 23.61
C ALA A 237 -3.19 -5.76 23.47
N ARG A 238 -4.09 -5.52 22.52
CA ARG A 238 -5.35 -6.23 22.40
C ARG A 238 -5.36 -7.09 21.14
N ASP A 239 -5.71 -8.36 21.34
CA ASP A 239 -6.19 -9.24 20.28
C ASP A 239 -7.71 -9.35 20.45
N ASN A 240 -8.44 -8.97 19.43
CA ASN A 240 -9.88 -9.09 19.42
C ASN A 240 -10.32 -9.96 18.25
N THR A 241 -10.66 -11.20 18.55
CA THR A 241 -11.21 -12.16 17.59
C THR A 241 -12.65 -11.80 17.17
N ASN A 242 -13.30 -10.86 17.88
CA ASN A 242 -14.63 -10.40 17.54
C ASN A 242 -14.55 -9.12 16.71
N GLN A 243 -15.49 -8.68 16.08
CA GLN A 243 -15.81 -7.49 15.27
C GLN A 243 -14.69 -6.51 14.86
N LEU A 244 -13.60 -6.36 15.60
CA LEU A 244 -12.61 -5.30 15.37
C LEU A 244 -11.27 -5.79 14.81
N GLN A 245 -11.07 -7.09 14.64
CA GLN A 245 -9.88 -7.68 13.99
C GLN A 245 -8.52 -7.06 14.40
N ALA A 246 -8.38 -6.71 15.68
CA ALA A 246 -7.11 -6.20 16.20
C ALA A 246 -6.13 -7.34 16.41
N VAL A 247 -4.87 -7.10 16.05
CA VAL A 247 -3.78 -8.05 16.22
C VAL A 247 -2.93 -7.65 17.42
N ARG A 248 -2.70 -8.57 18.37
CA ARG A 248 -1.72 -8.35 19.44
C ARG A 248 -0.32 -8.52 18.89
N ALA A 249 0.40 -7.43 18.78
CA ALA A 249 1.70 -7.40 18.14
C ALA A 249 2.59 -6.28 18.69
N ALA A 250 3.89 -6.44 18.50
CA ALA A 250 4.86 -5.37 18.67
C ALA A 250 5.74 -5.30 17.44
N GLY A 251 6.15 -4.11 17.05
CA GLY A 251 6.97 -3.93 15.87
C GLY A 251 7.41 -2.49 15.67
N GLY A 252 7.99 -2.27 14.52
CA GLY A 252 8.43 -0.96 14.08
C GLY A 252 8.77 -0.94 12.60
N ASP A 253 8.82 0.25 12.07
CA ASP A 253 9.22 0.58 10.72
C ASP A 253 10.24 1.70 10.75
N GLY A 254 11.23 1.64 9.87
CA GLY A 254 12.23 2.69 9.71
C GLY A 254 12.59 2.88 8.26
N SER A 255 12.58 4.14 7.78
CA SER A 255 12.95 4.46 6.41
C SER A 255 13.88 5.65 6.31
N LEU A 256 14.65 5.68 5.21
CA LEU A 256 15.48 6.79 4.80
C LEU A 256 14.92 7.38 3.50
N PHE A 257 14.56 8.64 3.54
CA PHE A 257 14.11 9.40 2.40
C PHE A 257 15.18 10.38 1.91
N PHE A 258 15.55 10.25 0.66
CA PHE A 258 16.50 11.11 -0.05
C PHE A 258 15.71 12.11 -0.94
N PRO A 259 15.60 13.40 -0.52
CA PRO A 259 14.72 14.35 -1.21
C PRO A 259 15.11 14.66 -2.66
N ARG A 260 16.42 14.66 -2.98
CA ARG A 260 16.91 15.00 -4.33
C ARG A 260 16.50 13.95 -5.37
N PRO A 261 16.82 12.64 -5.19
CA PRO A 261 16.34 11.61 -6.11
C PRO A 261 14.87 11.22 -5.87
N ARG A 262 14.23 11.69 -4.77
CA ARG A 262 12.91 11.26 -4.31
C ARG A 262 12.85 9.74 -4.11
N LEU A 263 13.89 9.21 -3.48
CA LEU A 263 14.06 7.80 -3.17
C LEU A 263 13.82 7.57 -1.69
N GLU A 264 12.99 6.61 -1.36
CA GLU A 264 12.79 6.10 -0.03
C GLU A 264 13.16 4.62 0.02
N MET A 265 13.84 4.19 1.08
CA MET A 265 14.14 2.79 1.36
C MET A 265 13.84 2.53 2.83
N GLY A 266 13.14 1.44 3.13
CA GLY A 266 12.75 1.14 4.49
C GLY A 266 12.78 -0.34 4.82
N LEU A 267 12.74 -0.61 6.12
CA LEU A 267 12.70 -1.93 6.73
C LEU A 267 11.63 -1.95 7.81
N SER A 268 10.88 -3.03 7.88
CA SER A 268 9.86 -3.23 8.89
C SER A 268 10.03 -4.57 9.59
N TYR A 269 9.72 -4.58 10.86
CA TYR A 269 9.69 -5.79 11.67
C TYR A 269 8.44 -5.80 12.54
N GLN A 270 7.76 -6.95 12.60
CA GLN A 270 6.63 -7.17 13.48
C GLN A 270 6.70 -8.57 14.09
N ARG A 271 6.41 -8.66 15.37
CA ARG A 271 6.16 -9.94 16.05
C ARG A 271 4.71 -10.02 16.51
N THR A 272 3.99 -11.03 16.05
CA THR A 272 2.69 -11.39 16.58
C THR A 272 2.88 -12.04 17.95
N LEU A 273 2.19 -11.54 18.99
CA LEU A 273 2.39 -11.92 20.38
C LEU A 273 1.37 -12.93 20.90
N GLN A 274 0.32 -13.21 20.13
CA GLN A 274 -0.76 -14.11 20.51
C GLN A 274 -1.11 -15.07 19.37
N GLY A 275 -1.58 -16.27 19.72
CA GLY A 275 -1.82 -17.34 18.76
C GLY A 275 -0.51 -17.93 18.22
N PHE A 276 -0.38 -17.99 16.91
CA PHE A 276 0.90 -18.33 16.27
C PHE A 276 1.82 -17.12 16.34
N GLN A 277 2.82 -17.19 17.22
CA GLN A 277 3.83 -16.15 17.36
C GLN A 277 4.74 -16.16 16.13
N VAL A 278 4.45 -15.26 15.19
CA VAL A 278 5.16 -15.15 13.92
C VAL A 278 5.99 -13.89 13.90
N ASN A 279 7.22 -13.99 13.45
CA ASN A 279 8.03 -12.85 13.07
C ASN A 279 7.75 -12.53 11.60
N ASN A 280 7.46 -11.27 11.32
CA ASN A 280 7.28 -10.75 9.98
C ASN A 280 8.37 -9.73 9.72
N GLU A 281 8.98 -9.79 8.56
CA GLU A 281 10.07 -8.93 8.12
C GLU A 281 9.71 -8.39 6.74
N ALA A 282 9.92 -7.09 6.51
CA ALA A 282 9.77 -6.49 5.19
C ALA A 282 10.91 -5.54 4.88
N ALA A 283 11.20 -5.43 3.58
CA ALA A 283 12.10 -4.42 3.03
C ALA A 283 11.43 -3.79 1.82
N TYR A 284 11.48 -2.46 1.70
CA TYR A 284 10.81 -1.78 0.61
C TYR A 284 11.61 -0.62 0.04
N VAL A 285 11.24 -0.25 -1.19
CA VAL A 285 11.76 0.88 -1.93
C VAL A 285 10.61 1.61 -2.61
N SER A 286 10.61 2.93 -2.56
CA SER A 286 9.76 3.82 -3.35
C SER A 286 10.60 4.88 -4.03
N TRP A 287 10.48 5.01 -5.35
CA TRP A 287 11.26 5.94 -6.13
C TRP A 287 10.43 6.70 -7.16
N GLN A 288 10.50 8.04 -7.08
CA GLN A 288 9.76 8.94 -7.95
C GLN A 288 10.71 9.99 -8.56
N PRO A 289 11.52 9.63 -9.57
CA PRO A 289 12.48 10.54 -10.17
C PRO A 289 11.80 11.79 -10.76
N ARG A 290 12.44 12.96 -10.55
CA ARG A 290 11.86 14.24 -10.99
C ARG A 290 11.84 14.42 -12.51
N GLN A 291 12.76 13.76 -13.21
CA GLN A 291 12.96 13.92 -14.67
C GLN A 291 11.92 13.18 -15.50
N VAL A 292 11.30 12.16 -14.93
CA VAL A 292 10.31 11.32 -15.60
C VAL A 292 9.12 11.13 -14.66
N ASN A 293 7.91 11.15 -15.21
CA ASN A 293 6.70 10.86 -14.45
C ASN A 293 6.58 9.36 -14.19
N LEU A 294 7.52 8.83 -13.42
CA LEU A 294 7.61 7.42 -13.04
C LEU A 294 7.45 7.31 -11.53
N ASP A 295 6.62 6.38 -11.09
CA ASP A 295 6.46 5.96 -9.71
C ASP A 295 6.79 4.47 -9.63
N LEU A 296 7.95 4.15 -9.08
CA LEU A 296 8.42 2.78 -8.89
C LEU A 296 8.34 2.41 -7.43
N LYS A 297 7.72 1.28 -7.15
CA LYS A 297 7.59 0.71 -5.81
C LYS A 297 7.98 -0.77 -5.84
N ALA A 298 8.63 -1.22 -4.79
CA ALA A 298 8.93 -2.63 -4.58
C ALA A 298 8.91 -2.94 -3.09
N GLU A 299 8.44 -4.12 -2.76
CA GLU A 299 8.46 -4.64 -1.40
C GLU A 299 8.73 -6.14 -1.41
N TYR A 300 9.49 -6.58 -0.43
CA TYR A 300 9.76 -7.98 -0.14
C TYR A 300 9.30 -8.27 1.28
N ASP A 301 8.47 -9.29 1.43
CA ASP A 301 7.92 -9.75 2.69
C ASP A 301 8.38 -11.16 3.01
N ARG A 302 8.61 -11.43 4.30
CA ARG A 302 8.98 -12.75 4.79
C ARG A 302 8.38 -13.01 6.16
N ASN A 303 7.87 -14.24 6.34
CA ASN A 303 7.47 -14.75 7.65
C ASN A 303 7.63 -16.27 7.72
N HIS A 304 7.05 -16.89 8.77
CA HIS A 304 7.06 -18.35 8.96
C HIS A 304 6.35 -19.11 7.83
N TYR A 305 5.32 -18.53 7.23
CA TYR A 305 4.48 -19.20 6.23
C TYR A 305 5.07 -19.17 4.83
N GLY A 306 5.88 -18.17 4.54
CA GLY A 306 6.47 -18.02 3.22
C GLY A 306 7.26 -16.71 3.08
N HIS A 307 7.50 -16.35 1.85
CA HIS A 307 8.09 -15.06 1.48
C HIS A 307 7.61 -14.69 0.07
N GLY A 308 7.54 -13.43 -0.18
CA GLY A 308 7.12 -12.95 -1.49
C GLY A 308 7.65 -11.56 -1.78
N TYR A 309 7.40 -11.10 -2.99
CA TYR A 309 7.71 -9.75 -3.39
C TYR A 309 6.75 -9.24 -4.45
N TRP A 310 6.65 -7.94 -4.53
CA TRP A 310 6.02 -7.26 -5.64
C TRP A 310 6.85 -6.07 -6.09
N ILE A 311 6.78 -5.78 -7.39
CA ILE A 311 7.40 -4.63 -8.03
C ILE A 311 6.34 -3.98 -8.91
N GLU A 312 6.08 -2.70 -8.69
CA GLU A 312 5.09 -1.91 -9.42
C GLU A 312 5.76 -0.68 -10.03
N ALA A 313 5.46 -0.43 -11.29
CA ALA A 313 5.85 0.79 -11.99
C ALA A 313 4.61 1.46 -12.57
N ALA A 314 4.41 2.73 -12.27
CA ALA A 314 3.35 3.55 -12.83
C ALA A 314 3.97 4.74 -13.58
N HIS A 315 3.52 4.98 -14.81
CA HIS A 315 4.02 6.03 -15.66
C HIS A 315 2.88 6.87 -16.24
N MET A 316 3.03 8.19 -16.18
CA MET A 316 2.14 9.14 -16.84
C MET A 316 2.88 9.76 -18.04
N PRO A 317 2.51 9.41 -19.28
CA PRO A 317 3.12 9.98 -20.46
C PRO A 317 2.84 11.49 -20.54
N GLN A 318 3.89 12.31 -20.64
CA GLN A 318 3.73 13.78 -20.70
C GLN A 318 3.38 14.30 -22.11
N SER A 319 3.74 13.55 -23.13
CA SER A 319 3.49 13.93 -24.53
C SER A 319 3.28 12.70 -25.40
N PHE A 320 2.14 12.66 -26.05
CA PHE A 320 1.90 11.79 -27.20
C PHE A 320 1.56 12.67 -28.38
N PHE A 321 2.03 12.31 -29.59
CA PHE A 321 1.75 13.04 -30.82
C PHE A 321 0.27 13.07 -31.18
N VAL A 322 -0.50 12.08 -30.68
CA VAL A 322 -1.93 11.95 -30.93
C VAL A 322 -2.67 12.21 -29.63
N ALA A 323 -3.64 13.14 -29.63
CA ALA A 323 -4.49 13.50 -28.49
C ALA A 323 -3.71 13.80 -27.20
N PRO A 324 -2.83 14.82 -27.17
CA PRO A 324 -1.97 15.11 -26.01
C PRO A 324 -2.75 15.37 -24.73
N ASP A 325 -3.90 16.04 -24.81
CA ASP A 325 -4.73 16.37 -23.64
C ASP A 325 -5.35 15.12 -23.00
N PHE A 326 -5.72 14.12 -23.79
CA PHE A 326 -6.20 12.85 -23.26
C PHE A 326 -5.07 12.09 -22.53
N PHE A 327 -3.90 11.96 -23.16
CA PHE A 327 -2.80 11.15 -22.61
C PHE A 327 -2.15 11.77 -21.37
N ARG A 328 -2.27 13.06 -21.13
CA ARG A 328 -1.83 13.69 -19.86
C ARG A 328 -2.58 13.19 -18.64
N HIS A 329 -3.79 12.66 -18.82
CA HIS A 329 -4.64 12.11 -17.77
C HIS A 329 -4.56 10.59 -17.66
N VAL A 330 -3.79 9.94 -18.54
CA VAL A 330 -3.63 8.48 -18.55
C VAL A 330 -2.40 8.09 -17.74
N GLN A 331 -2.57 7.19 -16.80
CA GLN A 331 -1.49 6.50 -16.09
C GLN A 331 -1.48 5.04 -16.51
N ILE A 332 -0.33 4.54 -16.96
CA ILE A 332 -0.11 3.14 -17.27
C ILE A 332 0.63 2.51 -16.10
N VAL A 333 0.17 1.37 -15.65
CA VAL A 333 0.72 0.65 -14.50
C VAL A 333 1.07 -0.77 -14.89
N GLY A 334 2.22 -1.24 -14.44
CA GLY A 334 2.61 -2.65 -14.53
C GLY A 334 3.06 -3.14 -13.18
N ARG A 335 2.63 -4.34 -12.77
CA ARG A 335 3.07 -4.99 -11.55
C ARG A 335 3.43 -6.45 -11.83
N ILE A 336 4.52 -6.91 -11.25
CA ILE A 336 4.88 -8.31 -11.16
C ILE A 336 5.03 -8.68 -9.70
N GLU A 337 4.50 -9.83 -9.33
CA GLU A 337 4.49 -10.29 -7.95
C GLU A 337 4.62 -11.81 -7.88
N GLN A 338 5.28 -12.26 -6.84
CA GLN A 338 5.45 -13.68 -6.55
C GLN A 338 5.31 -13.92 -5.05
N ASP A 339 4.65 -15.01 -4.70
CA ASP A 339 4.57 -15.54 -3.35
C ASP A 339 5.04 -16.99 -3.32
N PHE A 340 5.95 -17.31 -2.41
CA PHE A 340 6.56 -18.61 -2.22
C PHE A 340 6.11 -19.20 -0.89
N VAL A 341 5.27 -20.21 -0.95
CA VAL A 341 4.66 -20.84 0.20
C VAL A 341 5.62 -21.86 0.83
N ARG A 342 5.88 -21.72 2.12
CA ARG A 342 6.73 -22.65 2.86
C ARG A 342 5.94 -23.58 3.76
N ASN A 343 4.98 -23.04 4.51
CA ASN A 343 4.16 -23.73 5.49
C ASN A 343 2.68 -23.39 5.28
N GLY A 344 2.19 -23.59 4.05
CA GLY A 344 0.83 -23.26 3.66
C GLY A 344 -0.21 -24.31 4.04
N GLY A 345 -1.44 -24.08 3.61
CA GLY A 345 -2.55 -25.02 3.76
C GLY A 345 -3.30 -24.97 5.09
N ARG A 346 -3.01 -23.99 5.96
CA ARG A 346 -3.78 -23.73 7.18
C ARG A 346 -4.54 -22.41 7.07
N ASN A 347 -5.79 -22.38 7.53
CA ASN A 347 -6.59 -21.16 7.69
C ASN A 347 -6.77 -20.32 6.41
N GLY A 348 -6.90 -20.97 5.24
CA GLY A 348 -7.12 -20.25 3.97
C GLY A 348 -5.87 -19.70 3.32
N LEU A 349 -4.68 -20.02 3.84
CA LEU A 349 -3.42 -19.70 3.18
C LEU A 349 -3.24 -20.57 1.93
N PRO A 350 -2.59 -20.08 0.87
CA PRO A 350 -2.30 -20.86 -0.33
C PRO A 350 -1.48 -22.10 0.00
N THR A 351 -1.68 -23.12 -0.79
CA THR A 351 -0.93 -24.39 -0.68
C THR A 351 0.19 -24.49 -1.70
N ALA A 352 0.29 -23.53 -2.61
CA ALA A 352 1.23 -23.50 -3.73
C ALA A 352 1.80 -22.12 -3.95
N ASP A 353 2.98 -22.09 -4.55
CA ASP A 353 3.59 -20.84 -5.01
C ASP A 353 2.74 -20.19 -6.09
N GLU A 354 2.67 -18.86 -6.06
CA GLU A 354 1.86 -18.05 -6.96
C GLU A 354 2.69 -16.96 -7.61
N THR A 355 2.39 -16.68 -8.87
CA THR A 355 2.99 -15.57 -9.63
C THR A 355 1.89 -14.84 -10.35
N ARG A 356 1.86 -13.50 -10.29
CA ARG A 356 0.86 -12.69 -10.97
C ARG A 356 1.50 -11.47 -11.64
N PRO A 357 1.72 -11.47 -12.96
CA PRO A 357 1.87 -10.24 -13.73
C PRO A 357 0.51 -9.55 -13.88
N GLU A 358 0.49 -8.24 -13.72
CA GLU A 358 -0.70 -7.40 -13.84
C GLU A 358 -0.36 -6.11 -14.60
N VAL A 359 -1.25 -5.67 -15.46
CA VAL A 359 -1.18 -4.38 -16.14
C VAL A 359 -2.45 -3.61 -15.90
N GLY A 360 -2.35 -2.31 -15.76
CA GLY A 360 -3.50 -1.43 -15.54
C GLY A 360 -3.38 -0.12 -16.30
N MET A 361 -4.52 0.49 -16.49
CA MET A 361 -4.64 1.83 -17.03
C MET A 361 -5.63 2.62 -16.18
N ASN A 362 -5.19 3.75 -15.69
CA ASN A 362 -5.99 4.68 -14.91
C ASN A 362 -6.20 5.96 -15.72
N TYR A 363 -7.39 6.51 -15.69
CA TYR A 363 -7.73 7.80 -16.29
C TYR A 363 -8.14 8.78 -15.19
N LEU A 364 -7.36 9.84 -15.02
CA LEU A 364 -7.63 10.89 -14.04
C LEU A 364 -8.54 11.94 -14.70
N ILE A 365 -9.84 11.90 -14.41
CA ILE A 365 -10.81 12.87 -14.93
C ILE A 365 -10.56 14.23 -14.28
N HIS A 366 -10.27 14.22 -13.00
CA HIS A 366 -9.95 15.36 -12.15
C HIS A 366 -9.05 14.87 -11.00
N ASP A 367 -8.51 15.78 -10.19
CA ASP A 367 -7.68 15.41 -9.03
C ASP A 367 -8.40 14.47 -8.05
N ASP A 368 -9.73 14.52 -8.01
CA ASP A 368 -10.57 13.74 -7.12
C ASP A 368 -11.24 12.52 -7.77
N TRP A 369 -11.29 12.45 -9.10
CA TRP A 369 -11.97 11.38 -9.84
C TRP A 369 -10.99 10.56 -10.66
N ARG A 370 -11.04 9.26 -10.49
CA ARG A 370 -10.19 8.34 -11.25
C ARG A 370 -10.99 7.12 -11.71
N LEU A 371 -10.90 6.81 -13.01
CA LEU A 371 -11.33 5.54 -13.57
C LEU A 371 -10.15 4.58 -13.54
N LEU A 372 -10.42 3.32 -13.26
CA LEU A 372 -9.43 2.28 -13.06
C LEU A 372 -9.78 1.08 -13.92
N SER A 373 -8.78 0.49 -14.57
CA SER A 373 -8.92 -0.80 -15.25
C SER A 373 -7.62 -1.57 -15.11
N SER A 374 -7.71 -2.87 -14.82
CA SER A 374 -6.53 -3.75 -14.79
C SER A 374 -6.84 -5.14 -15.29
N TYR A 375 -5.81 -5.81 -15.78
CA TYR A 375 -5.82 -7.21 -16.16
C TYR A 375 -4.59 -7.90 -15.57
N GLY A 376 -4.82 -9.00 -14.88
CA GLY A 376 -3.80 -9.85 -14.30
C GLY A 376 -4.01 -11.32 -14.64
N ARG A 377 -2.93 -12.09 -14.61
CA ARG A 377 -3.00 -13.54 -14.73
C ARG A 377 -2.24 -14.19 -13.59
N LEU A 378 -2.97 -14.94 -12.78
CA LEU A 378 -2.40 -15.75 -11.72
C LEU A 378 -1.93 -17.08 -12.30
N PHE A 379 -0.68 -17.43 -12.03
CA PHE A 379 -0.08 -18.73 -12.30
C PHE A 379 0.16 -19.44 -10.97
N SER A 380 -0.39 -20.64 -10.84
CA SER A 380 -0.23 -21.48 -9.67
C SER A 380 -0.31 -22.97 -10.05
N SER A 381 0.36 -23.84 -9.34
CA SER A 381 0.18 -25.29 -9.53
C SER A 381 -1.25 -25.77 -9.20
N ASN A 382 -2.01 -24.99 -8.44
CA ASN A 382 -3.43 -25.26 -8.15
C ASN A 382 -4.37 -24.84 -9.30
N GLY A 383 -3.84 -24.22 -10.35
CA GLY A 383 -4.58 -23.75 -11.52
C GLY A 383 -4.29 -22.28 -11.83
N ASN A 384 -4.40 -21.95 -13.12
CA ASN A 384 -4.21 -20.58 -13.58
C ASN A 384 -5.56 -19.88 -13.66
N SER A 385 -5.60 -18.60 -13.33
CA SER A 385 -6.78 -17.76 -13.47
C SER A 385 -6.45 -16.39 -14.05
N ASN A 386 -7.38 -15.84 -14.82
CA ASN A 386 -7.30 -14.46 -15.28
C ASN A 386 -8.18 -13.60 -14.38
N THR A 387 -7.69 -12.42 -14.03
CA THR A 387 -8.43 -11.40 -13.29
C THR A 387 -8.56 -10.17 -14.15
N TRP A 388 -9.74 -9.63 -14.25
CA TRP A 388 -10.00 -8.36 -14.91
C TRP A 388 -10.85 -7.49 -14.00
N ASN A 389 -10.33 -6.29 -13.71
CA ASN A 389 -10.98 -5.33 -12.86
C ASN A 389 -11.23 -4.02 -13.60
N TRP A 390 -12.32 -3.36 -13.28
CA TRP A 390 -12.59 -1.99 -13.65
C TRP A 390 -13.38 -1.30 -12.55
N GLY A 391 -13.29 -0.01 -12.48
CA GLY A 391 -14.00 0.74 -11.46
C GLY A 391 -13.69 2.22 -11.48
N PHE A 392 -14.15 2.90 -10.45
CA PHE A 392 -13.83 4.30 -10.24
C PHE A 392 -13.61 4.60 -8.77
N THR A 393 -12.90 5.67 -8.51
CA THR A 393 -12.75 6.24 -7.17
C THR A 393 -13.03 7.74 -7.21
N TYR A 394 -13.64 8.23 -6.15
CA TYR A 394 -13.89 9.65 -5.91
C TYR A 394 -13.44 10.00 -4.50
N ARG A 395 -12.58 11.02 -4.37
CA ARG A 395 -12.11 11.54 -3.09
C ARG A 395 -12.85 12.84 -2.76
N PHE A 396 -13.20 13.02 -1.50
CA PHE A 396 -13.81 14.24 -1.02
C PHE A 396 -13.11 14.78 0.24
N VAL A 397 -13.15 16.09 0.41
CA VAL A 397 -12.65 16.80 1.59
C VAL A 397 -13.63 17.93 1.91
N TRP A 398 -14.31 17.82 3.06
CA TRP A 398 -15.32 18.79 3.49
C TRP A 398 -14.97 19.33 4.88
N PRO A 399 -14.69 20.64 5.02
CA PRO A 399 -14.63 21.28 6.32
C PRO A 399 -16.03 21.26 6.94
N LEU A 400 -16.17 20.76 8.18
CA LEU A 400 -17.47 20.60 8.83
C LEU A 400 -18.02 21.96 9.33
N TRP A 401 -17.17 22.89 9.64
CA TRP A 401 -17.51 24.26 9.98
C TRP A 401 -16.68 25.23 9.14
N PRO A 402 -17.22 25.75 8.06
CA PRO A 402 -16.55 26.86 7.38
C PRO A 402 -16.51 28.02 8.37
N GLY A 403 -15.30 28.41 8.76
CA GLY A 403 -15.10 29.57 9.65
C GLY A 403 -15.92 30.74 9.11
N LYS A 404 -16.59 31.50 9.99
CA LYS A 404 -17.26 32.75 9.59
C LYS A 404 -16.26 33.55 8.79
N LYS A 405 -16.58 33.82 7.51
CA LYS A 405 -15.87 34.83 6.74
C LYS A 405 -16.10 36.15 7.52
N GLY A 406 -15.05 36.52 8.25
CA GLY A 406 -15.01 37.85 8.89
C GLY A 406 -14.86 38.95 7.84
#